data_e9389be1d241d18c93dbd7139e5f5d63
#
_entry.id   e9389be1d241d18c93dbd7139e5f5d63
#
_cell.length_a   1.000
_cell.length_b   1.000
_cell.length_c   1.000
_cell.angle_alpha   90.00
_cell.angle_beta   90.00
_cell.angle_gamma   90.00
#
_symmetry.space_group_name_H-M   'P 1'
#
loop_
_entity.id
_entity.type
_entity.pdbx_description
1 polymer ?
#
loop_
_entity_poly.entity_id
_entity_poly.type
_entity_poly.pdbx_seq_one_letter_code
_entity_poly.pdbx_strand_id
1 'polypeptide(L)'
;LRSLLYKPWFTAELIHEFQPSDFHPVPNARICFVHFQKKYTPDITEGTDYKNFLSYVFSASGNSFKEKTKKLFSYEQQKRICKQIKISMDSSVTAIAYEGWLNLYDVFLKFVSSEKKEIIRGSEKHLKNSQKNLHKIHRNRNNGYSKTKSYKKNSEKK
;
A
#
# COMPACT_ATOMS: atom_id res chain seq x y z
N LEU A 1 -1.09 0.57 -1.58
CA LEU A 1 -1.71 1.03 -0.34
C LEU A 1 -1.12 2.37 0.14
N ARG A 2 0.22 2.50 0.33
CA ARG A 2 0.80 3.74 0.89
C ARG A 2 0.40 5.00 0.14
N SER A 3 0.44 4.99 -1.18
CA SER A 3 -0.01 6.14 -1.99
C SER A 3 -1.49 6.46 -1.76
N LEU A 4 -2.36 5.46 -1.72
CA LEU A 4 -3.78 5.64 -1.47
C LEU A 4 -4.08 6.26 -0.11
N LEU A 5 -3.28 5.96 0.92
CA LEU A 5 -3.45 6.51 2.27
C LEU A 5 -3.22 8.02 2.36
N TYR A 6 -2.49 8.60 1.40
CA TYR A 6 -2.13 10.03 1.43
C TYR A 6 -2.66 10.82 0.22
N LYS A 7 -2.98 10.14 -0.88
CA LYS A 7 -3.45 10.78 -2.13
C LYS A 7 -4.66 11.70 -1.96
N PRO A 8 -5.61 11.49 -1.02
CA PRO A 8 -6.68 12.46 -0.80
C PRO A 8 -6.22 13.85 -0.39
N TRP A 9 -5.06 13.96 0.26
CA TRP A 9 -4.55 15.23 0.81
C TRP A 9 -3.33 15.77 0.06
N PHE A 10 -2.69 14.96 -0.79
CA PHE A 10 -1.48 15.33 -1.51
C PHE A 10 -1.57 14.92 -2.97
N THR A 11 -1.04 15.79 -3.84
CA THR A 11 -0.63 15.40 -5.18
C THR A 11 0.80 14.88 -5.13
N ALA A 12 1.14 13.96 -6.02
CA ALA A 12 2.49 13.44 -6.19
C ALA A 12 2.83 13.53 -7.67
N GLU A 13 3.89 14.27 -7.99
CA GLU A 13 4.38 14.47 -9.35
C GLU A 13 5.76 13.82 -9.48
N LEU A 14 5.95 12.98 -10.50
CA LEU A 14 7.24 12.41 -10.83
C LEU A 14 8.09 13.48 -11.52
N ILE A 15 9.13 13.95 -10.85
CA ILE A 15 10.03 14.95 -11.40
C ILE A 15 11.13 14.30 -12.23
N HIS A 16 11.73 13.22 -11.69
CA HIS A 16 12.84 12.54 -12.34
C HIS A 16 12.89 11.06 -11.96
N GLU A 17 13.24 10.22 -12.92
CA GLU A 17 13.56 8.81 -12.69
C GLU A 17 15.05 8.61 -12.95
N PHE A 18 15.76 8.23 -11.89
CA PHE A 18 17.20 8.00 -11.95
C PHE A 18 17.54 6.70 -12.67
N GLN A 19 18.65 6.72 -13.40
CA GLN A 19 19.21 5.49 -13.96
C GLN A 19 19.98 4.72 -12.87
N PRO A 20 20.01 3.39 -12.92
CA PRO A 20 20.80 2.61 -11.97
C PRO A 20 22.29 2.99 -11.92
N SER A 21 22.83 3.46 -13.05
CA SER A 21 24.20 3.95 -13.18
C SER A 21 24.52 5.24 -12.40
N ASP A 22 23.49 5.99 -12.00
CA ASP A 22 23.65 7.25 -11.25
C ASP A 22 24.08 7.00 -9.78
N PHE A 23 24.13 5.73 -9.37
CA PHE A 23 24.41 5.34 -7.99
C PHE A 23 25.55 4.35 -7.88
N HIS A 24 26.33 4.49 -6.81
CA HIS A 24 27.34 3.50 -6.43
C HIS A 24 27.20 3.16 -4.93
N PRO A 25 26.90 1.91 -4.56
CA PRO A 25 26.63 0.73 -5.40
C PRO A 25 25.29 0.83 -6.15
N VAL A 26 25.21 0.15 -7.28
CA VAL A 26 24.00 0.11 -8.13
C VAL A 26 22.82 -0.44 -7.36
N PRO A 27 21.68 0.27 -7.28
CA PRO A 27 20.49 -0.19 -6.56
C PRO A 27 19.73 -1.26 -7.33
N ASN A 28 19.11 -2.20 -6.59
CA ASN A 28 18.20 -3.20 -7.16
C ASN A 28 16.76 -2.71 -7.32
N ALA A 29 16.48 -1.44 -7.00
CA ALA A 29 15.16 -0.85 -7.06
C ALA A 29 15.18 0.39 -7.94
N ARG A 30 14.06 0.67 -8.60
CA ARG A 30 13.88 1.95 -9.31
C ARG A 30 13.87 3.08 -8.29
N ILE A 31 14.66 4.11 -8.54
CA ILE A 31 14.75 5.31 -7.71
C ILE A 31 14.18 6.48 -8.50
N CYS A 32 13.30 7.23 -7.88
CA CYS A 32 12.71 8.41 -8.51
C CYS A 32 12.64 9.58 -7.53
N PHE A 33 12.71 10.77 -8.08
CA PHE A 33 12.47 12.02 -7.39
C PHE A 33 11.01 12.42 -7.58
N VAL A 34 10.28 12.57 -6.48
CA VAL A 34 8.84 12.86 -6.49
C VAL A 34 8.59 14.13 -5.67
N HIS A 35 7.87 15.07 -6.26
CA HIS A 35 7.36 16.25 -5.58
C HIS A 35 5.99 15.95 -4.96
N PHE A 36 5.86 16.20 -3.66
CA PHE A 36 4.59 16.11 -2.95
C PHE A 36 4.09 17.51 -2.61
N GLN A 37 2.88 17.83 -3.04
CA GLN A 37 2.21 19.09 -2.74
C GLN A 37 0.90 18.82 -2.01
N LYS A 38 0.65 19.54 -0.92
CA LYS A 38 -0.62 19.49 -0.20
C LYS A 38 -1.73 20.08 -1.06
N LYS A 39 -2.85 19.37 -1.20
CA LYS A 39 -4.03 19.87 -1.91
C LYS A 39 -4.68 20.99 -1.11
N TYR A 40 -5.11 22.03 -1.80
CA TYR A 40 -5.90 23.09 -1.21
C TYR A 40 -7.26 22.56 -0.74
N THR A 41 -7.92 21.76 -1.57
CA THR A 41 -9.18 21.07 -1.25
C THR A 41 -8.92 19.57 -1.23
N PRO A 42 -8.91 18.94 -0.05
CA PRO A 42 -8.77 17.48 0.05
C PRO A 42 -9.97 16.75 -0.57
N ASP A 43 -9.73 15.60 -1.17
CA ASP A 43 -10.80 14.75 -1.71
C ASP A 43 -11.63 14.09 -0.59
N ILE A 44 -11.08 14.03 0.63
CA ILE A 44 -11.70 13.45 1.83
C ILE A 44 -11.38 14.35 3.02
N THR A 45 -12.41 14.76 3.76
CA THR A 45 -12.27 15.60 4.96
C THR A 45 -11.81 14.81 6.16
N GLU A 46 -12.42 13.65 6.44
CA GLU A 46 -12.11 12.82 7.61
C GLU A 46 -11.17 11.65 7.27
N GLY A 47 -9.89 11.84 7.60
CA GLY A 47 -8.85 10.91 7.21
C GLY A 47 -8.82 9.60 8.01
N THR A 48 -9.27 9.59 9.25
CA THR A 48 -9.13 8.43 10.14
C THR A 48 -9.97 7.25 9.63
N ASP A 49 -11.24 7.48 9.29
CA ASP A 49 -12.12 6.42 8.81
C ASP A 49 -11.73 5.93 7.43
N TYR A 50 -11.29 6.82 6.55
CA TYR A 50 -10.77 6.41 5.25
C TYR A 50 -9.53 5.52 5.37
N LYS A 51 -8.59 5.87 6.25
CA LYS A 51 -7.38 5.07 6.47
C LYS A 51 -7.70 3.71 7.11
N ASN A 52 -8.63 3.68 8.04
CA ASN A 52 -9.14 2.43 8.62
C ASN A 52 -9.81 1.56 7.57
N PHE A 53 -10.67 2.14 6.71
CA PHE A 53 -11.34 1.45 5.63
C PHE A 53 -10.35 0.81 4.64
N LEU A 54 -9.38 1.59 4.12
CA LEU A 54 -8.36 1.06 3.24
C LEU A 54 -7.54 -0.05 3.91
N SER A 55 -7.08 0.20 5.13
CA SER A 55 -6.25 -0.76 5.87
C SER A 55 -7.00 -2.06 6.10
N TYR A 56 -8.29 -2.00 6.43
CA TYR A 56 -9.14 -3.16 6.57
C TYR A 56 -9.24 -3.96 5.26
N VAL A 57 -9.61 -3.32 4.15
CA VAL A 57 -9.78 -4.01 2.87
C VAL A 57 -8.47 -4.64 2.39
N PHE A 58 -7.34 -3.96 2.54
CA PHE A 58 -6.04 -4.51 2.16
C PHE A 58 -5.59 -5.67 3.06
N SER A 59 -5.92 -5.63 4.35
CA SER A 59 -5.53 -6.66 5.34
C SER A 59 -6.51 -7.85 5.39
N ALA A 60 -7.73 -7.69 4.86
CA ALA A 60 -8.72 -8.75 4.83
C ALA A 60 -8.21 -9.99 4.07
N SER A 61 -8.56 -11.17 4.56
CA SER A 61 -8.22 -12.44 3.92
C SER A 61 -8.87 -12.60 2.55
N GLY A 62 -8.22 -13.37 1.68
CA GLY A 62 -8.61 -13.58 0.30
C GLY A 62 -7.83 -12.71 -0.69
N ASN A 63 -8.00 -12.99 -1.99
CA ASN A 63 -7.25 -12.35 -3.06
C ASN A 63 -8.12 -11.44 -3.93
N SER A 64 -9.43 -11.70 -3.96
CA SER A 64 -10.39 -10.99 -4.81
C SER A 64 -11.10 -9.85 -4.07
N PHE A 65 -11.64 -8.91 -4.83
CA PHE A 65 -12.51 -7.85 -4.33
C PHE A 65 -13.67 -8.42 -3.51
N LYS A 66 -14.35 -9.44 -4.05
CA LYS A 66 -15.47 -10.14 -3.39
C LYS A 66 -15.09 -10.64 -2.01
N GLU A 67 -13.97 -11.36 -1.90
CA GLU A 67 -13.53 -11.94 -0.62
C GLU A 67 -13.16 -10.87 0.41
N LYS A 68 -12.42 -9.86 -0.01
CA LYS A 68 -11.92 -8.81 0.89
C LYS A 68 -13.00 -7.87 1.40
N THR A 69 -14.10 -7.74 0.67
CA THR A 69 -15.18 -6.79 1.01
C THR A 69 -16.47 -7.44 1.50
N LYS A 70 -16.55 -8.80 1.52
CA LYS A 70 -17.76 -9.55 1.89
C LYS A 70 -18.35 -9.25 3.27
N LYS A 71 -17.52 -8.82 4.23
CA LYS A 71 -18.01 -8.46 5.57
C LYS A 71 -18.61 -7.05 5.62
N LEU A 72 -18.24 -6.18 4.68
CA LEU A 72 -18.72 -4.80 4.60
C LEU A 72 -19.93 -4.68 3.70
N PHE A 73 -19.90 -5.31 2.53
CA PHE A 73 -20.92 -5.18 1.49
C PHE A 73 -21.65 -6.50 1.26
N SER A 74 -22.94 -6.42 0.99
CA SER A 74 -23.71 -7.56 0.48
C SER A 74 -23.27 -7.91 -0.95
N TYR A 75 -23.62 -9.12 -1.39
CA TYR A 75 -23.30 -9.57 -2.75
C TYR A 75 -23.83 -8.60 -3.84
N GLU A 76 -25.09 -8.14 -3.66
CA GLU A 76 -25.70 -7.20 -4.60
C GLU A 76 -25.01 -5.83 -4.59
N GLN A 77 -24.59 -5.36 -3.41
CA GLN A 77 -23.80 -4.14 -3.31
C GLN A 77 -22.44 -4.30 -4.03
N GLN A 78 -21.75 -5.42 -3.79
CA GLN A 78 -20.47 -5.71 -4.46
C GLN A 78 -20.63 -5.72 -5.99
N LYS A 79 -21.69 -6.36 -6.52
CA LYS A 79 -21.97 -6.42 -7.95
C LYS A 79 -22.19 -5.03 -8.56
N ARG A 80 -22.99 -4.18 -7.89
CA ARG A 80 -23.23 -2.80 -8.32
C ARG A 80 -21.95 -1.96 -8.30
N ILE A 81 -21.18 -2.06 -7.23
CA ILE A 81 -19.89 -1.37 -7.09
C ILE A 81 -18.93 -1.78 -8.22
N CYS A 82 -18.76 -3.09 -8.44
CA CYS A 82 -17.88 -3.59 -9.49
C CYS A 82 -18.26 -3.05 -10.88
N LYS A 83 -19.58 -2.99 -11.18
CA LYS A 83 -20.07 -2.38 -12.43
C LYS A 83 -19.70 -0.90 -12.52
N GLN A 84 -19.83 -0.16 -11.42
CA GLN A 84 -19.58 1.28 -11.36
C GLN A 84 -18.08 1.60 -11.51
N ILE A 85 -17.21 0.86 -10.84
CA ILE A 85 -15.75 1.07 -10.92
C ILE A 85 -15.05 0.26 -12.02
N LYS A 86 -15.84 -0.45 -12.84
CA LYS A 86 -15.39 -1.22 -14.02
C LYS A 86 -14.34 -2.30 -13.70
N ILE A 87 -14.57 -3.08 -12.66
CA ILE A 87 -13.76 -4.25 -12.31
C ILE A 87 -14.61 -5.52 -12.22
N SER A 88 -13.97 -6.69 -12.28
CA SER A 88 -14.59 -7.96 -11.93
C SER A 88 -14.60 -8.16 -10.42
N MET A 89 -15.57 -8.94 -9.91
CA MET A 89 -15.61 -9.36 -8.49
C MET A 89 -14.40 -10.19 -8.09
N ASP A 90 -13.80 -10.89 -9.04
CA ASP A 90 -12.61 -11.73 -8.84
C ASP A 90 -11.30 -10.97 -9.02
N SER A 91 -11.37 -9.69 -9.45
CA SER A 91 -10.19 -8.84 -9.58
C SER A 91 -9.54 -8.56 -8.23
N SER A 92 -8.20 -8.41 -8.24
CA SER A 92 -7.48 -7.93 -7.06
C SER A 92 -7.89 -6.49 -6.73
N VAL A 93 -7.97 -6.17 -5.45
CA VAL A 93 -8.22 -4.79 -4.98
C VAL A 93 -7.10 -3.81 -5.39
N THR A 94 -5.94 -4.32 -5.76
CA THR A 94 -4.83 -3.50 -6.28
C THR A 94 -5.08 -2.97 -7.69
N ALA A 95 -6.02 -3.56 -8.43
CA ALA A 95 -6.42 -3.11 -9.75
C ALA A 95 -7.38 -1.90 -9.72
N ILE A 96 -7.91 -1.55 -8.56
CA ILE A 96 -8.84 -0.42 -8.41
C ILE A 96 -8.07 0.89 -8.54
N ALA A 97 -8.47 1.72 -9.51
CA ALA A 97 -7.95 3.07 -9.68
C ALA A 97 -8.31 3.96 -8.49
N TYR A 98 -7.62 5.08 -8.33
CA TYR A 98 -7.83 5.97 -7.19
C TYR A 98 -9.27 6.47 -7.07
N GLU A 99 -9.85 6.88 -8.17
CA GLU A 99 -11.24 7.35 -8.27
C GLU A 99 -12.23 6.24 -7.86
N GLY A 100 -11.91 5.00 -8.20
CA GLY A 100 -12.65 3.83 -7.76
C GLY A 100 -12.62 3.64 -6.24
N TRP A 101 -11.51 3.94 -5.60
CA TRP A 101 -11.38 3.91 -4.14
C TRP A 101 -12.19 5.00 -3.45
N LEU A 102 -12.23 6.21 -4.01
CA LEU A 102 -13.07 7.29 -3.49
C LEU A 102 -14.56 6.92 -3.59
N ASN A 103 -14.96 6.38 -4.73
CA ASN A 103 -16.32 5.91 -4.95
C ASN A 103 -16.70 4.78 -3.97
N LEU A 104 -15.83 3.79 -3.82
CA LEU A 104 -16.02 2.67 -2.91
C LEU A 104 -16.17 3.15 -1.45
N TYR A 105 -15.40 4.14 -1.06
CA TYR A 105 -15.49 4.74 0.27
C TYR A 105 -16.78 5.55 0.45
N ASP A 106 -17.22 6.29 -0.56
CA ASP A 106 -18.50 7.00 -0.53
C ASP A 106 -19.69 6.03 -0.38
N VAL A 107 -19.67 4.92 -1.12
CA VAL A 107 -20.67 3.83 -0.97
C VAL A 107 -20.62 3.25 0.44
N PHE A 108 -19.42 3.04 1.00
CA PHE A 108 -19.26 2.57 2.37
C PHE A 108 -19.90 3.54 3.37
N LEU A 109 -19.66 4.83 3.24
CA LEU A 109 -20.22 5.84 4.13
C LEU A 109 -21.75 5.91 4.05
N LYS A 110 -22.32 5.80 2.84
CA LYS A 110 -23.76 5.98 2.60
C LYS A 110 -24.58 4.75 2.90
N PHE A 111 -24.09 3.56 2.59
CA PHE A 111 -24.91 2.35 2.52
C PHE A 111 -24.50 1.24 3.49
N VAL A 112 -23.43 1.40 4.23
CA VAL A 112 -23.02 0.41 5.25
C VAL A 112 -23.55 0.83 6.61
N SER A 113 -24.16 -0.12 7.34
CA SER A 113 -24.71 0.16 8.68
C SER A 113 -23.61 0.51 9.69
N SER A 114 -23.97 1.24 10.73
CA SER A 114 -23.03 1.66 11.78
C SER A 114 -22.33 0.47 12.44
N GLU A 115 -23.02 -0.62 12.68
CA GLU A 115 -22.46 -1.85 13.23
C GLU A 115 -21.33 -2.42 12.36
N LYS A 116 -21.53 -2.44 11.03
CA LYS A 116 -20.51 -2.90 10.08
C LYS A 116 -19.37 -1.90 9.94
N LYS A 117 -19.62 -0.61 10.14
CA LYS A 117 -18.57 0.41 10.16
C LYS A 117 -17.61 0.23 11.35
N GLU A 118 -18.10 -0.28 12.48
CA GLU A 118 -17.23 -0.60 13.61
C GLU A 118 -16.19 -1.67 13.30
N ILE A 119 -16.45 -2.57 12.34
CA ILE A 119 -15.51 -3.64 11.95
C ILE A 119 -14.18 -3.08 11.46
N ILE A 120 -14.16 -1.90 10.84
CA ILE A 120 -12.91 -1.30 10.32
C ILE A 120 -12.12 -0.54 11.38
N ARG A 121 -12.72 -0.24 12.53
CA ARG A 121 -12.08 0.58 13.57
C ARG A 121 -10.75 0.01 14.02
N GLY A 122 -9.72 0.84 14.05
CA GLY A 122 -8.37 0.45 14.47
C GLY A 122 -7.56 -0.35 13.45
N SER A 123 -8.10 -0.63 12.25
CA SER A 123 -7.40 -1.40 11.23
C SER A 123 -6.11 -0.74 10.77
N GLU A 124 -6.02 0.59 10.70
CA GLU A 124 -4.78 1.31 10.40
C GLU A 124 -3.71 1.05 11.45
N LYS A 125 -4.08 1.13 12.73
CA LYS A 125 -3.16 0.87 13.85
C LYS A 125 -2.66 -0.57 13.85
N HIS A 126 -3.58 -1.52 13.59
CA HIS A 126 -3.23 -2.94 13.48
C HIS A 126 -2.25 -3.18 12.33
N LEU A 127 -2.52 -2.63 11.16
CA LEU A 127 -1.62 -2.73 9.99
C LEU A 127 -0.24 -2.12 10.28
N LYS A 128 -0.18 -0.94 10.89
CA LYS A 128 1.09 -0.31 11.29
C LYS A 128 1.89 -1.17 12.26
N ASN A 129 1.23 -1.79 13.22
CA ASN A 129 1.88 -2.66 14.20
C ASN A 129 2.43 -3.94 13.55
N SER A 130 1.67 -4.57 12.64
CA SER A 130 2.16 -5.75 11.91
C SER A 130 3.37 -5.42 11.02
N GLN A 131 3.43 -4.22 10.45
CA GLN A 131 4.54 -3.77 9.61
C GLN A 131 5.81 -3.41 10.39
N LYS A 132 5.72 -3.06 11.68
CA LYS A 132 6.91 -2.77 12.51
C LYS A 132 7.90 -3.93 12.55
N ASN A 133 7.42 -5.15 12.50
CA ASN A 133 8.27 -6.35 12.53
C ASN A 133 8.93 -6.64 11.18
N LEU A 134 8.36 -6.16 10.06
CA LEU A 134 8.92 -6.37 8.72
C LEU A 134 10.20 -5.57 8.48
N HIS A 135 10.37 -4.42 9.11
CA HIS A 135 11.59 -3.62 8.99
C HIS A 135 12.85 -4.34 9.49
N LYS A 136 12.71 -5.30 10.40
CA LYS A 136 13.84 -6.09 10.90
C LYS A 136 14.34 -7.11 9.87
N ILE A 137 13.47 -7.60 9.01
CA ILE A 137 13.82 -8.62 7.99
C ILE A 137 14.65 -8.01 6.85
N HIS A 138 14.42 -6.76 6.48
CA HIS A 138 15.15 -6.09 5.40
C HIS A 138 16.57 -5.66 5.78
N ARG A 139 16.85 -5.44 7.07
CA ARG A 139 18.20 -5.08 7.55
C ARG A 139 19.20 -6.24 7.48
N ASN A 140 18.74 -7.49 7.44
CA ASN A 140 19.62 -8.66 7.36
C ASN A 140 20.20 -8.91 5.96
N ARG A 141 19.81 -8.17 4.93
CA ARG A 141 20.43 -8.29 3.59
C ARG A 141 21.87 -7.78 3.53
N ASN A 142 22.30 -6.92 4.46
CA ASN A 142 23.67 -6.42 4.52
C ASN A 142 24.68 -7.42 5.12
N ASN A 143 24.23 -8.46 5.81
CA ASN A 143 25.15 -9.47 6.35
C ASN A 143 25.70 -10.47 5.30
N GLY A 144 25.19 -10.43 4.06
CA GLY A 144 25.70 -11.25 2.96
C GLY A 144 26.99 -10.74 2.31
N TYR A 145 27.29 -9.45 2.45
CA TYR A 145 28.46 -8.83 1.80
C TYR A 145 29.74 -8.85 2.64
N SER A 146 29.68 -9.18 3.93
CA SER A 146 30.88 -9.19 4.79
C SER A 146 31.64 -10.53 4.77
N LYS A 147 31.22 -11.51 3.94
CA LYS A 147 31.96 -12.77 3.71
C LYS A 147 32.77 -12.77 2.43
N THR A 148 33.26 -11.67 1.98
CA THR A 148 34.25 -11.64 0.91
C THR A 148 35.65 -11.74 1.50
N LYS A 149 36.15 -13.00 1.53
CA LYS A 149 37.53 -13.39 1.25
C LYS A 149 38.61 -12.60 2.00
N SER A 150 38.95 -13.11 3.19
CA SER A 150 40.32 -13.00 3.63
C SER A 150 41.19 -13.79 2.63
N TYR A 151 41.82 -13.08 1.70
CA TYR A 151 42.94 -13.65 0.97
C TYR A 151 44.06 -13.91 1.97
N LYS A 152 44.25 -15.18 2.30
CA LYS A 152 45.51 -15.61 2.95
C LYS A 152 46.65 -15.25 2.02
N LYS A 153 47.46 -14.25 2.38
CA LYS A 153 48.79 -14.07 1.86
C LYS A 153 49.60 -15.29 2.32
N ASN A 154 49.85 -16.20 1.42
CA ASN A 154 50.92 -17.19 1.61
C ASN A 154 52.23 -16.41 1.51
N SER A 155 52.83 -16.18 2.65
CA SER A 155 54.24 -15.81 2.73
C SER A 155 55.07 -17.05 2.38
N GLU A 156 55.54 -17.06 1.17
CA GLU A 156 56.64 -17.96 0.82
C GLU A 156 57.89 -17.54 1.61
N LYS A 157 58.32 -18.42 2.49
CA LYS A 157 59.68 -18.41 3.00
C LYS A 157 60.57 -19.10 2.00
N LYS A 158 61.56 -18.42 1.49
CA LYS A 158 62.93 -18.90 1.26
C LYS A 158 63.89 -17.78 1.49
#